data_c35ac846031675b91d8eaea813251ac8
#
_entry.id   c35ac846031675b91d8eaea813251ac8
#
_cell.length_a   1.000
_cell.length_b   1.000
_cell.length_c   1.000
_cell.angle_alpha   90.00
_cell.angle_beta   90.00
_cell.angle_gamma   90.00
#
_symmetry.space_group_name_H-M   'P 1'
#
loop_
_entity.id
_entity.type
_entity.pdbx_description
1 polymer ?
#
loop_
_entity_poly.entity_id
_entity_poly.type
_entity_poly.pdbx_seq_one_letter_code
_entity_poly.pdbx_strand_id
1 'polypeptide(L)'
;ESTKIKGLVKMLDPKFNPDHYEEARFLGRGTVTTSQIFYTSPSRCAVADSCAISLDRRMTAGETWQSCLAEIEELPHVKEYGAKVSMYEYARPSWTGLTYPIECYFPTWVIPKDHKVTEALEEAYTSLYGNERIGAEDTVEMRKARPLTDKWTFSTNGVSIMGRNGIPCIGFGPGAEAQAHAPNE
;
A
#
# COMPACT_ATOMS: atom_id res chain seq x y z
N GLU A 1 6.13 20.68 6.20
CA GLU A 1 6.87 20.11 5.06
C GLU A 1 7.01 18.62 5.32
N SER A 2 6.38 17.78 4.50
CA SER A 2 6.58 16.35 4.60
C SER A 2 8.05 16.05 4.33
N THR A 3 8.73 15.51 5.32
CA THR A 3 10.13 15.10 5.18
C THR A 3 10.17 13.97 4.16
N LYS A 4 10.49 14.28 2.92
CA LYS A 4 10.72 13.27 1.89
C LYS A 4 11.93 12.46 2.31
N ILE A 5 11.70 11.24 2.74
CA ILE A 5 12.79 10.35 3.14
C ILE A 5 13.61 10.04 1.89
N LYS A 6 14.83 10.55 1.86
CA LYS A 6 15.76 10.37 0.72
C LYS A 6 16.03 8.89 0.38
N GLY A 7 15.80 7.99 1.32
CA GLY A 7 15.92 6.54 1.13
C GLY A 7 14.99 5.97 0.06
N LEU A 8 13.78 6.52 -0.08
CA LEU A 8 12.78 6.03 -1.04
C LEU A 8 13.23 6.09 -2.50
N VAL A 9 14.14 7.01 -2.84
CA VAL A 9 14.68 7.11 -4.21
C VAL A 9 15.58 5.92 -4.53
N LYS A 10 16.24 5.35 -3.54
CA LYS A 10 17.15 4.21 -3.74
C LYS A 10 16.42 2.91 -4.06
N MET A 11 15.16 2.78 -3.65
CA MET A 11 14.38 1.56 -3.89
C MET A 11 14.04 1.32 -5.36
N LEU A 12 14.04 2.37 -6.16
CA LEU A 12 13.87 2.28 -7.60
C LEU A 12 15.20 2.23 -8.35
N ASP A 13 16.33 2.16 -7.63
CA ASP A 13 17.65 1.95 -8.20
C ASP A 13 17.86 0.43 -8.45
N PRO A 14 18.15 0.00 -9.69
CA PRO A 14 18.39 -1.41 -10.01
C PRO A 14 19.48 -2.07 -9.15
N LYS A 15 20.44 -1.27 -8.68
CA LYS A 15 21.52 -1.73 -7.80
C LYS A 15 21.06 -2.00 -6.38
N PHE A 16 19.99 -1.32 -5.95
CA PHE A 16 19.46 -1.48 -4.60
C PHE A 16 18.51 -2.68 -4.49
N ASN A 17 17.67 -2.90 -5.50
CA ASN A 17 16.69 -3.98 -5.51
C ASN A 17 16.53 -4.57 -6.92
N PRO A 18 17.57 -5.29 -7.42
CA PRO A 18 17.59 -5.76 -8.79
C PRO A 18 16.47 -6.75 -9.14
N ASP A 19 16.07 -7.59 -8.17
CA ASP A 19 15.08 -8.65 -8.40
C ASP A 19 13.64 -8.13 -8.54
N HIS A 20 13.37 -6.92 -8.04
CA HIS A 20 12.04 -6.30 -8.02
C HIS A 20 11.98 -4.95 -8.74
N TYR A 21 13.01 -4.61 -9.49
CA TYR A 21 13.11 -3.29 -10.10
C TYR A 21 11.95 -2.96 -11.04
N GLU A 22 11.60 -3.88 -11.92
CA GLU A 22 10.52 -3.66 -12.89
C GLU A 22 9.14 -3.58 -12.19
N GLU A 23 8.92 -4.40 -11.18
CA GLU A 23 7.70 -4.38 -10.36
C GLU A 23 7.59 -3.08 -9.57
N ALA A 24 8.68 -2.64 -8.94
CA ALA A 24 8.73 -1.37 -8.22
C ALA A 24 8.56 -0.18 -9.17
N ARG A 25 9.09 -0.25 -10.38
CA ARG A 25 8.88 0.76 -11.41
C ARG A 25 7.42 0.82 -11.84
N PHE A 26 6.76 -0.32 -11.98
CA PHE A 26 5.34 -0.40 -12.33
C PHE A 26 4.46 0.16 -11.21
N LEU A 27 4.68 -0.23 -9.95
CA LEU A 27 3.90 0.25 -8.80
C LEU A 27 4.19 1.73 -8.47
N GLY A 28 5.37 2.20 -8.78
CA GLY A 28 5.83 3.53 -8.42
C GLY A 28 6.54 3.56 -7.07
N ARG A 29 6.77 4.76 -6.57
CA ARG A 29 7.50 4.96 -5.31
C ARG A 29 6.61 4.69 -4.11
N GLY A 30 7.18 4.05 -3.10
CA GLY A 30 6.61 4.04 -1.76
C GLY A 30 6.55 5.46 -1.17
N THR A 31 5.65 5.66 -0.22
CA THR A 31 5.51 6.95 0.47
C THR A 31 5.40 6.74 1.97
N VAL A 32 5.75 7.77 2.72
CA VAL A 32 5.54 7.81 4.16
C VAL A 32 4.92 9.14 4.56
N THR A 33 3.92 9.10 5.41
CA THR A 33 3.22 10.28 5.91
C THR A 33 2.99 10.14 7.41
N THR A 34 3.26 11.21 8.16
CA THR A 34 2.85 11.26 9.57
C THR A 34 1.34 11.44 9.61
N SER A 35 0.64 10.43 10.13
CA SER A 35 -0.81 10.39 10.17
C SER A 35 -1.39 10.85 11.51
N GLN A 36 -0.68 10.62 12.61
CA GLN A 36 -1.11 11.01 13.94
C GLN A 36 0.06 11.36 14.84
N ILE A 37 -0.21 12.19 15.84
CA ILE A 37 0.71 12.52 16.93
C ILE A 37 -0.02 12.23 18.25
N PHE A 38 0.63 11.48 19.11
CA PHE A 38 0.16 11.14 20.45
C PHE A 38 1.10 11.71 21.48
N TYR A 39 0.59 12.15 22.59
CA TYR A 39 1.38 12.55 23.74
C TYR A 39 0.64 12.25 25.04
N THR A 40 1.39 12.08 26.10
CA THR A 40 0.86 12.07 27.44
C THR A 40 1.42 13.24 28.25
N SER A 41 0.66 13.73 29.19
CA SER A 41 1.06 14.78 30.11
C SER A 41 0.33 14.60 31.43
N PRO A 42 0.99 14.80 32.58
CA PRO A 42 0.34 14.70 33.89
C PRO A 42 -0.77 15.74 34.09
N SER A 43 -0.68 16.87 33.41
CA SER A 43 -1.69 17.91 33.42
C SER A 43 -1.55 18.87 32.24
N ARG A 44 -2.54 19.74 32.04
CA ARG A 44 -2.47 20.78 30.97
C ARG A 44 -1.38 21.83 31.18
N CYS A 45 -0.85 21.91 32.40
CA CYS A 45 0.19 22.87 32.75
C CYS A 45 1.59 22.23 32.89
N ALA A 46 1.69 20.96 32.59
CA ALA A 46 2.96 20.21 32.65
C ALA A 46 3.51 19.91 31.28
N VAL A 47 4.82 19.77 31.22
CA VAL A 47 5.52 19.28 30.01
C VAL A 47 5.08 17.86 29.74
N ALA A 48 4.90 17.52 28.46
CA ALA A 48 4.58 16.15 28.04
C ALA A 48 5.71 15.20 28.46
N ASP A 49 5.34 14.05 29.00
CA ASP A 49 6.26 13.01 29.46
C ASP A 49 6.47 11.90 28.41
N SER A 50 5.63 11.88 27.38
CA SER A 50 5.83 11.04 26.22
C SER A 50 5.29 11.70 24.95
N CYS A 51 5.87 11.29 23.82
CA CYS A 51 5.37 11.63 22.49
C CYS A 51 5.59 10.47 21.54
N ALA A 52 4.58 10.16 20.74
CA ALA A 52 4.67 9.18 19.67
C ALA A 52 4.04 9.72 18.40
N ILE A 53 4.53 9.28 17.26
CA ILE A 53 3.94 9.56 15.95
C ILE A 53 3.56 8.25 15.27
N SER A 54 2.45 8.28 14.55
CA SER A 54 2.07 7.19 13.65
C SER A 54 2.45 7.57 12.22
N LEU A 55 3.09 6.65 11.53
CA LEU A 55 3.50 6.79 10.14
C LEU A 55 2.67 5.85 9.26
N ASP A 56 1.98 6.39 8.26
CA ASP A 56 1.40 5.60 7.17
C ASP A 56 2.48 5.40 6.11
N ARG A 57 2.91 4.14 5.94
CA ARG A 57 3.89 3.73 4.93
C ARG A 57 3.17 3.01 3.79
N ARG A 58 3.16 3.60 2.59
CA ARG A 58 2.75 2.93 1.37
C ARG A 58 3.97 2.27 0.76
N MET A 59 3.92 0.96 0.67
CA MET A 59 5.06 0.14 0.23
C MET A 59 5.06 -0.06 -1.28
N THR A 60 6.23 -0.27 -1.85
CA THR A 60 6.40 -0.73 -3.23
C THR A 60 6.95 -2.15 -3.27
N ALA A 61 7.07 -2.73 -4.46
CA ALA A 61 7.63 -4.07 -4.61
C ALA A 61 9.07 -4.14 -4.09
N GLY A 62 9.40 -5.24 -3.42
CA GLY A 62 10.70 -5.46 -2.80
C GLY A 62 10.86 -4.84 -1.41
N GLU A 63 9.94 -4.02 -0.94
CA GLU A 63 9.91 -3.56 0.44
C GLU A 63 9.25 -4.60 1.36
N THR A 64 9.79 -4.72 2.54
CA THR A 64 9.23 -5.53 3.63
C THR A 64 9.00 -4.64 4.86
N TRP A 65 8.20 -5.10 5.81
CA TRP A 65 8.03 -4.35 7.05
C TRP A 65 9.36 -4.17 7.79
N GLN A 66 10.26 -5.17 7.72
CA GLN A 66 11.60 -5.08 8.32
C GLN A 66 12.42 -3.97 7.69
N SER A 67 12.45 -3.89 6.36
CA SER A 67 13.20 -2.83 5.66
C SER A 67 12.64 -1.45 5.96
N CYS A 68 11.31 -1.33 6.07
CA CYS A 68 10.66 -0.06 6.38
C CYS A 68 10.93 0.41 7.83
N LEU A 69 10.91 -0.50 8.81
CA LEU A 69 11.27 -0.16 10.18
C LEU A 69 12.74 0.22 10.29
N ALA A 70 13.63 -0.57 9.69
CA ALA A 70 15.06 -0.30 9.69
C ALA A 70 15.40 1.07 9.07
N GLU A 71 14.69 1.48 8.02
CA GLU A 71 14.85 2.80 7.42
C GLU A 71 14.56 3.93 8.41
N ILE A 72 13.53 3.78 9.24
CA ILE A 72 13.19 4.77 10.27
C ILE A 72 14.17 4.70 11.45
N GLU A 73 14.56 3.51 11.88
CA GLU A 73 15.54 3.32 12.95
C GLU A 73 16.90 3.93 12.63
N GLU A 74 17.29 3.91 11.35
CA GLU A 74 18.55 4.50 10.87
C GLU A 74 18.55 6.03 10.81
N LEU A 75 17.41 6.70 11.00
CA LEU A 75 17.36 8.17 11.00
C LEU A 75 18.22 8.73 12.14
N PRO A 76 19.05 9.76 11.87
CA PRO A 76 19.96 10.33 12.87
C PRO A 76 19.27 10.71 14.17
N HIS A 77 18.11 11.36 14.10
CA HIS A 77 17.38 11.78 15.29
C HIS A 77 16.74 10.61 16.06
N VAL A 78 16.34 9.54 15.38
CA VAL A 78 15.84 8.34 16.05
C VAL A 78 16.95 7.71 16.91
N LYS A 79 18.16 7.63 16.36
CA LYS A 79 19.34 7.13 17.08
C LYS A 79 19.78 8.08 18.20
N GLU A 80 19.85 9.38 17.90
CA GLU A 80 20.30 10.41 18.85
C GLU A 80 19.44 10.45 20.12
N TYR A 81 18.12 10.39 19.94
CA TYR A 81 17.17 10.48 21.06
C TYR A 81 16.68 9.13 21.58
N GLY A 82 17.15 8.02 21.02
CA GLY A 82 16.77 6.68 21.45
C GLY A 82 15.27 6.40 21.26
N ALA A 83 14.67 6.96 20.24
CA ALA A 83 13.25 6.72 19.94
C ALA A 83 13.02 5.27 19.55
N LYS A 84 11.91 4.68 20.02
CA LYS A 84 11.53 3.31 19.71
C LYS A 84 10.68 3.31 18.43
N VAL A 85 11.03 2.42 17.53
CA VAL A 85 10.28 2.17 16.29
C VAL A 85 9.62 0.80 16.37
N SER A 86 8.36 0.70 16.05
CA SER A 86 7.64 -0.58 16.06
C SER A 86 6.49 -0.58 15.05
N MET A 87 6.08 -1.76 14.64
CA MET A 87 4.86 -1.95 13.86
C MET A 87 3.63 -1.64 14.72
N TYR A 88 2.67 -0.97 14.11
CA TYR A 88 1.38 -0.73 14.75
C TYR A 88 0.55 -2.01 14.79
N GLU A 89 -0.01 -2.31 15.94
CA GLU A 89 -0.97 -3.38 16.14
C GLU A 89 -2.37 -2.79 16.34
N TYR A 90 -3.30 -3.24 15.53
CA TYR A 90 -4.71 -2.90 15.70
C TYR A 90 -5.34 -3.88 16.68
N ALA A 91 -5.75 -3.38 17.84
CA ALA A 91 -6.32 -4.19 18.94
C ALA A 91 -7.61 -3.57 19.49
N ARG A 92 -8.41 -2.93 18.65
CA ARG A 92 -9.71 -2.39 19.08
C ARG A 92 -10.76 -3.49 19.13
N PRO A 93 -11.64 -3.49 20.12
CA PRO A 93 -12.74 -4.45 20.19
C PRO A 93 -13.71 -4.23 19.02
N SER A 94 -14.22 -5.33 18.50
CA SER A 94 -15.32 -5.36 17.53
C SER A 94 -16.64 -4.93 18.21
N TRP A 95 -17.70 -4.82 17.43
CA TRP A 95 -19.04 -4.52 17.95
C TRP A 95 -19.56 -5.57 18.94
N THR A 96 -19.05 -6.81 18.88
CA THR A 96 -19.36 -7.89 19.84
C THR A 96 -18.52 -7.82 21.12
N GLY A 97 -17.57 -6.88 21.21
CA GLY A 97 -16.62 -6.79 22.32
C GLY A 97 -15.37 -7.66 22.15
N LEU A 98 -15.33 -8.53 21.13
CA LEU A 98 -14.16 -9.36 20.86
C LEU A 98 -13.00 -8.51 20.36
N THR A 99 -11.85 -8.62 21.02
CA THR A 99 -10.59 -8.04 20.57
C THR A 99 -9.76 -9.11 19.85
N TYR A 100 -9.38 -8.84 18.63
CA TYR A 100 -8.51 -9.69 17.83
C TYR A 100 -7.31 -8.86 17.36
N PRO A 101 -6.19 -8.90 18.07
CA PRO A 101 -5.00 -8.13 17.70
C PRO A 101 -4.47 -8.56 16.34
N ILE A 102 -4.18 -7.58 15.49
CA ILE A 102 -3.61 -7.81 14.16
C ILE A 102 -2.54 -6.75 13.85
N GLU A 103 -1.40 -7.21 13.38
CA GLU A 103 -0.36 -6.32 12.89
C GLU A 103 -0.83 -5.56 11.65
N CYS A 104 -0.66 -4.25 11.64
CA CYS A 104 -1.00 -3.40 10.49
C CYS A 104 0.09 -3.47 9.41
N TYR A 105 0.32 -4.67 8.91
CA TYR A 105 1.20 -4.97 7.79
C TYR A 105 0.44 -5.58 6.62
N PHE A 106 0.52 -4.91 5.48
CA PHE A 106 -0.17 -5.28 4.25
C PHE A 106 0.89 -5.41 3.14
N PRO A 107 1.44 -6.61 2.92
CA PRO A 107 2.51 -6.81 1.93
C PRO A 107 2.07 -6.44 0.53
N THR A 108 2.95 -5.73 -0.18
CA THR A 108 2.80 -5.43 -1.59
C THR A 108 3.01 -6.69 -2.41
N TRP A 109 2.29 -6.81 -3.51
CA TRP A 109 2.40 -7.93 -4.44
C TRP A 109 2.13 -7.49 -5.88
N VAL A 110 2.72 -8.18 -6.82
CA VAL A 110 2.53 -7.99 -8.26
C VAL A 110 2.29 -9.35 -8.91
N ILE A 111 1.39 -9.39 -9.86
CA ILE A 111 1.18 -10.55 -10.72
C ILE A 111 1.60 -10.18 -12.15
N PRO A 112 2.38 -10.99 -12.87
CA PRO A 112 2.72 -10.74 -14.26
C PRO A 112 1.45 -10.66 -15.13
N LYS A 113 1.45 -9.77 -16.10
CA LYS A 113 0.31 -9.62 -17.02
C LYS A 113 0.01 -10.87 -17.86
N ASP A 114 1.05 -11.67 -18.11
CA ASP A 114 1.01 -12.95 -18.83
C ASP A 114 0.79 -14.16 -17.91
N HIS A 115 0.38 -13.91 -16.66
CA HIS A 115 0.03 -14.98 -15.75
C HIS A 115 -1.33 -15.57 -16.12
N LYS A 116 -1.48 -16.88 -16.02
CA LYS A 116 -2.71 -17.62 -16.39
C LYS A 116 -4.00 -17.06 -15.79
N VAL A 117 -3.94 -16.53 -14.56
CA VAL A 117 -5.10 -15.91 -13.90
C VAL A 117 -5.51 -14.61 -14.61
N THR A 118 -4.54 -13.82 -15.05
CA THR A 118 -4.79 -12.58 -15.80
C THR A 118 -5.32 -12.88 -17.19
N GLU A 119 -4.67 -13.81 -17.89
CA GLU A 119 -5.10 -14.25 -19.23
C GLU A 119 -6.51 -14.83 -19.23
N ALA A 120 -6.83 -15.67 -18.24
CA ALA A 120 -8.17 -16.27 -18.11
C ALA A 120 -9.27 -15.21 -17.91
N LEU A 121 -9.01 -14.16 -17.12
CA LEU A 121 -9.97 -13.06 -16.98
C LEU A 121 -10.13 -12.27 -18.29
N GLU A 122 -9.02 -11.96 -18.94
CA GLU A 122 -9.03 -11.23 -20.22
C GLU A 122 -9.81 -12.02 -21.29
N GLU A 123 -9.58 -13.32 -21.38
CA GLU A 123 -10.28 -14.21 -22.29
C GLU A 123 -11.79 -14.28 -21.97
N ALA A 124 -12.14 -14.47 -20.72
CA ALA A 124 -13.54 -14.52 -20.28
C ALA A 124 -14.28 -13.20 -20.57
N TYR A 125 -13.64 -12.07 -20.26
CA TYR A 125 -14.22 -10.75 -20.54
C TYR A 125 -14.40 -10.53 -22.03
N THR A 126 -13.39 -10.83 -22.82
CA THR A 126 -13.43 -10.66 -24.28
C THR A 126 -14.48 -11.57 -24.93
N SER A 127 -14.64 -12.79 -24.40
CA SER A 127 -15.68 -13.71 -24.86
C SER A 127 -17.11 -13.20 -24.60
N LEU A 128 -17.33 -12.49 -23.49
CA LEU A 128 -18.65 -11.97 -23.12
C LEU A 128 -18.97 -10.63 -23.77
N TYR A 129 -18.01 -9.74 -23.88
CA TYR A 129 -18.22 -8.34 -24.24
C TYR A 129 -17.49 -7.91 -25.51
N GLY A 130 -16.77 -8.82 -26.15
CA GLY A 130 -15.93 -8.50 -27.31
C GLY A 130 -14.73 -7.64 -26.94
N ASN A 131 -14.18 -6.95 -27.92
CA ASN A 131 -13.04 -6.07 -27.76
C ASN A 131 -13.44 -4.62 -27.41
N GLU A 132 -14.69 -4.37 -27.12
CA GLU A 132 -15.17 -3.04 -26.80
C GLU A 132 -15.31 -2.83 -25.31
N ARG A 133 -14.79 -1.72 -24.82
CA ARG A 133 -14.98 -1.33 -23.43
C ARG A 133 -16.41 -0.82 -23.26
N ILE A 134 -17.18 -1.51 -22.47
CA ILE A 134 -18.53 -1.09 -22.09
C ILE A 134 -18.41 -0.25 -20.81
N GLY A 135 -18.90 0.98 -20.86
CA GLY A 135 -19.00 1.88 -19.71
C GLY A 135 -17.92 2.94 -19.61
N ALA A 136 -18.20 3.97 -18.85
CA ALA A 136 -17.41 5.17 -18.59
C ALA A 136 -17.16 6.06 -19.80
N GLU A 137 -18.19 6.75 -20.22
CA GLU A 137 -18.11 7.84 -21.21
C GLU A 137 -17.33 9.06 -20.70
N ASP A 138 -17.01 9.12 -19.42
CA ASP A 138 -16.56 10.34 -18.72
C ASP A 138 -15.09 10.39 -18.41
N THR A 139 -14.31 9.44 -18.79
CA THR A 139 -12.89 9.47 -18.45
C THR A 139 -12.03 9.82 -19.63
N VAL A 140 -11.27 10.83 -19.37
CA VAL A 140 -10.19 11.50 -20.04
C VAL A 140 -9.34 10.59 -20.91
N GLU A 141 -9.52 9.82 -21.64
CA GLU A 141 -8.90 8.97 -22.65
C GLU A 141 -9.75 7.72 -22.84
N MET A 142 -10.38 7.63 -23.97
CA MET A 142 -10.94 6.39 -24.47
C MET A 142 -9.81 5.35 -24.56
N ARG A 143 -9.54 4.68 -23.48
CA ARG A 143 -8.68 3.52 -23.49
C ARG A 143 -9.33 2.47 -24.36
N LYS A 144 -8.57 1.98 -25.34
CA LYS A 144 -9.05 0.94 -26.24
C LYS A 144 -9.76 -0.17 -25.47
N ALA A 145 -10.80 -0.58 -26.01
CA ALA A 145 -11.77 -1.60 -25.76
C ALA A 145 -11.24 -2.98 -25.37
N ARG A 146 -10.67 -3.16 -24.21
CA ARG A 146 -10.32 -4.46 -23.62
C ARG A 146 -10.15 -4.29 -22.12
N PRO A 147 -10.26 -5.33 -21.29
CA PRO A 147 -9.84 -5.23 -19.91
C PRO A 147 -8.37 -4.82 -19.89
N LEU A 148 -8.08 -3.76 -19.17
CA LEU A 148 -6.71 -3.29 -18.99
C LEU A 148 -6.21 -3.84 -17.67
N THR A 149 -5.04 -4.47 -17.73
CA THR A 149 -4.28 -4.76 -16.52
C THR A 149 -3.60 -3.48 -16.05
N ASP A 150 -3.84 -3.14 -14.81
CA ASP A 150 -3.25 -1.97 -14.16
C ASP A 150 -2.99 -2.30 -12.68
N LYS A 151 -2.42 -1.36 -11.96
CA LYS A 151 -2.18 -1.46 -10.53
C LYS A 151 -3.38 -0.92 -9.75
N TRP A 152 -3.53 -1.40 -8.52
CA TRP A 152 -4.47 -0.88 -7.55
C TRP A 152 -3.71 -0.28 -6.37
N THR A 153 -4.03 0.95 -5.99
CA THR A 153 -3.28 1.70 -4.99
C THR A 153 -3.77 1.49 -3.57
N PHE A 154 -4.89 0.81 -3.39
CA PHE A 154 -5.47 0.54 -2.07
C PHE A 154 -5.29 -0.92 -1.66
N SER A 155 -5.34 -1.17 -0.35
CA SER A 155 -5.33 -2.53 0.17
C SER A 155 -6.64 -3.26 -0.11
N THR A 156 -6.54 -4.53 -0.45
CA THR A 156 -7.66 -5.44 -0.69
C THR A 156 -7.41 -6.77 0.01
N ASN A 157 -8.36 -7.69 -0.02
CA ASN A 157 -8.18 -9.06 0.47
C ASN A 157 -7.06 -9.82 -0.27
N GLY A 158 -6.67 -9.35 -1.45
CA GLY A 158 -5.50 -9.83 -2.19
C GLY A 158 -4.19 -9.80 -1.40
N VAL A 159 -4.08 -8.88 -0.44
CA VAL A 159 -2.97 -8.83 0.54
C VAL A 159 -2.82 -10.17 1.28
N SER A 160 -3.91 -10.75 1.74
CA SER A 160 -3.86 -12.03 2.45
C SER A 160 -3.71 -13.20 1.47
N ILE A 161 -4.36 -13.16 0.33
CA ILE A 161 -4.36 -14.25 -0.66
C ILE A 161 -2.99 -14.33 -1.33
N MET A 162 -2.58 -13.30 -2.04
CA MET A 162 -1.31 -13.29 -2.78
C MET A 162 -0.17 -12.79 -1.89
N GLY A 163 -0.34 -11.67 -1.20
CA GLY A 163 0.75 -11.03 -0.47
C GLY A 163 1.32 -11.87 0.68
N ARG A 164 0.47 -12.60 1.42
CA ARG A 164 0.90 -13.45 2.55
C ARG A 164 1.02 -14.92 2.19
N ASN A 165 0.13 -15.44 1.36
CA ASN A 165 0.06 -16.88 1.09
C ASN A 165 0.53 -17.26 -0.31
N GLY A 166 0.92 -16.32 -1.16
CA GLY A 166 1.43 -16.59 -2.50
C GLY A 166 0.42 -17.22 -3.46
N ILE A 167 -0.88 -17.15 -3.13
CA ILE A 167 -1.94 -17.68 -3.98
C ILE A 167 -2.25 -16.64 -5.05
N PRO A 168 -2.04 -16.93 -6.34
CA PRO A 168 -2.28 -15.99 -7.41
C PRO A 168 -3.71 -15.46 -7.41
N CYS A 169 -3.88 -14.14 -7.34
CA CYS A 169 -5.17 -13.50 -7.42
C CYS A 169 -5.08 -12.16 -8.14
N ILE A 170 -6.20 -11.76 -8.74
CA ILE A 170 -6.36 -10.47 -9.40
C ILE A 170 -7.63 -9.83 -8.90
N GLY A 171 -7.69 -8.49 -8.97
CA GLY A 171 -8.90 -7.72 -8.73
C GLY A 171 -9.63 -7.46 -10.04
N PHE A 172 -10.96 -7.49 -9.99
CA PHE A 172 -11.81 -7.08 -11.10
C PHE A 172 -13.06 -6.42 -10.54
N GLY A 173 -13.46 -5.29 -11.13
CA GLY A 173 -14.65 -4.57 -10.70
C GLY A 173 -15.05 -3.47 -11.68
N PRO A 174 -16.27 -2.95 -11.57
CA PRO A 174 -16.85 -1.95 -12.48
C PRO A 174 -16.40 -0.52 -12.15
N GLY A 175 -15.84 -0.28 -10.97
CA GLY A 175 -15.51 1.06 -10.49
C GLY A 175 -14.30 1.68 -11.16
N ALA A 176 -14.27 3.01 -11.20
CA ALA A 176 -13.09 3.76 -11.60
C ALA A 176 -12.23 4.08 -10.36
N GLU A 177 -10.94 3.74 -10.40
CA GLU A 177 -10.02 3.98 -9.28
C GLU A 177 -9.98 5.46 -8.84
N ALA A 178 -10.11 6.38 -9.79
CA ALA A 178 -10.10 7.82 -9.52
C ALA A 178 -11.28 8.29 -8.64
N GLN A 179 -12.32 7.48 -8.52
CA GLN A 179 -13.49 7.77 -7.67
C GLN A 179 -13.39 7.10 -6.30
N ALA A 180 -12.49 6.14 -6.12
CA ALA A 180 -12.33 5.46 -4.86
C ALA A 180 -11.88 6.45 -3.76
N HIS A 181 -12.62 6.47 -2.65
CA HIS A 181 -12.46 7.43 -1.56
C HIS A 181 -12.66 8.91 -1.94
N ALA A 182 -13.25 9.17 -3.10
CA ALA A 182 -13.61 10.51 -3.52
C ALA A 182 -14.98 10.93 -2.94
N PRO A 183 -15.27 12.25 -2.84
CA PRO A 183 -16.61 12.70 -2.54
C PRO A 183 -17.60 12.19 -3.59
N ASN A 184 -18.71 11.64 -3.15
CA ASN A 184 -19.77 11.05 -4.00
C ASN A 184 -19.35 9.74 -4.71
N GLU A 185 -18.51 8.94 -4.07
CA GLU A 185 -18.23 7.56 -4.47
C GLU A 185 -19.53 6.72 -4.50
#